data_a147c5074cbabcd0a3a48f7c48f58158
#
_entry.id   a147c5074cbabcd0a3a48f7c48f58158
#
_cell.length_a   1.000
_cell.length_b   1.000
_cell.length_c   1.000
_cell.angle_alpha   90.00
_cell.angle_beta   90.00
_cell.angle_gamma   90.00
#
_symmetry.space_group_name_H-M   'P 1'
#
loop_
_entity.id
_entity.type
_entity.pdbx_description
1 polymer ?
#
loop_
_entity_poly.entity_id
_entity_poly.type
_entity_poly.pdbx_seq_one_letter_code
_entity_poly.pdbx_strand_id
1 'polypeptide(L)'
;MKKRQPIQSAPEPEVIYLAGGCFWGTEHFFKQVRGVLSVQSGYVNGHTNKPTYEEVVTGETGYAEAVKLTYNPQQLSFKKLLALFFSTIDPTSLNQQGTDVGTHYRTGIYYVNEQQRITAEHALRKLAARYTQPIVVECEPFRVFQPAEDWHTDYLAKFPSVDCHIAPEVLANARIANPIKLGGNRRPLKKLYQFAIHN
;
A
#
# COMPACT_ATOMS: atom_id res chain seq x y z
N MET A 1 -16.34 38.35 -27.71
CA MET A 1 -15.13 38.01 -26.94
C MET A 1 -15.41 36.72 -26.14
N LYS A 2 -14.83 35.57 -26.53
CA LYS A 2 -14.93 34.31 -25.79
C LYS A 2 -14.01 34.42 -24.57
N LYS A 3 -14.57 34.36 -23.35
CA LYS A 3 -13.81 34.27 -22.10
C LYS A 3 -13.03 32.96 -22.11
N ARG A 4 -11.68 33.06 -22.12
CA ARG A 4 -10.83 31.89 -21.88
C ARG A 4 -11.13 31.34 -20.50
N GLN A 5 -11.57 30.09 -20.40
CA GLN A 5 -11.66 29.39 -19.13
C GLN A 5 -10.26 29.27 -18.51
N PRO A 6 -10.11 29.47 -17.20
CA PRO A 6 -8.82 29.26 -16.55
C PRO A 6 -8.36 27.83 -16.78
N ILE A 7 -7.10 27.65 -17.16
CA ILE A 7 -6.44 26.34 -17.25
C ILE A 7 -6.47 25.76 -15.85
N GLN A 8 -7.29 24.72 -15.63
CA GLN A 8 -7.24 23.96 -14.39
C GLN A 8 -5.82 23.38 -14.26
N SER A 9 -5.10 23.80 -13.23
CA SER A 9 -3.82 23.19 -12.88
C SER A 9 -4.01 21.68 -12.72
N ALA A 10 -3.05 20.88 -13.17
CA ALA A 10 -3.06 19.45 -12.88
C ALA A 10 -3.14 19.27 -11.35
N PRO A 11 -3.95 18.33 -10.84
CA PRO A 11 -4.05 18.11 -9.41
C PRO A 11 -2.69 17.71 -8.85
N GLU A 12 -2.39 18.22 -7.67
CA GLU A 12 -1.17 17.91 -6.95
C GLU A 12 -1.11 16.41 -6.62
N PRO A 13 0.07 15.79 -6.68
CA PRO A 13 0.26 14.44 -6.19
C PRO A 13 -0.13 14.30 -4.72
N GLU A 14 -0.69 13.15 -4.37
CA GLU A 14 -1.03 12.82 -2.99
C GLU A 14 -0.06 11.79 -2.41
N VAL A 15 0.08 11.81 -1.08
CA VAL A 15 0.94 10.90 -0.32
C VAL A 15 0.11 10.07 0.65
N ILE A 16 0.49 8.80 0.82
CA ILE A 16 -0.03 7.89 1.85
C ILE A 16 1.10 6.99 2.34
N TYR A 17 1.00 6.49 3.57
CA TYR A 17 1.92 5.52 4.12
C TYR A 17 1.17 4.22 4.40
N LEU A 18 1.70 3.10 3.89
CA LEU A 18 1.07 1.80 3.96
C LEU A 18 2.05 0.77 4.53
N ALA A 19 1.67 0.14 5.64
CA ALA A 19 2.36 -1.01 6.21
C ALA A 19 1.62 -2.29 5.79
N GLY A 20 2.30 -3.17 5.09
CA GLY A 20 1.70 -4.37 4.51
C GLY A 20 2.56 -5.63 4.67
N GLY A 21 3.12 -5.85 5.87
CA GLY A 21 4.16 -6.87 6.09
C GLY A 21 5.52 -6.37 5.59
N CYS A 22 6.37 -7.28 5.12
CA CYS A 22 7.66 -6.91 4.57
C CYS A 22 7.52 -5.88 3.42
N PHE A 23 8.18 -4.76 3.55
CA PHE A 23 8.07 -3.65 2.60
C PHE A 23 8.68 -3.96 1.22
N TRP A 24 9.56 -4.97 1.07
CA TRP A 24 10.09 -5.35 -0.24
C TRP A 24 8.99 -5.75 -1.23
N GLY A 25 8.02 -6.56 -0.76
CA GLY A 25 6.88 -6.97 -1.58
C GLY A 25 5.95 -5.81 -1.90
N THR A 26 5.65 -5.01 -0.89
CA THR A 26 4.77 -3.84 -1.03
C THR A 26 5.38 -2.79 -1.97
N GLU A 27 6.67 -2.49 -1.85
CA GLU A 27 7.42 -1.62 -2.76
C GLU A 27 7.37 -2.16 -4.20
N HIS A 28 7.75 -3.44 -4.38
CA HIS A 28 7.82 -4.07 -5.70
C HIS A 28 6.45 -4.06 -6.39
N PHE A 29 5.37 -4.33 -5.67
CA PHE A 29 4.02 -4.30 -6.20
C PHE A 29 3.64 -2.88 -6.66
N PHE A 30 3.73 -1.89 -5.77
CA PHE A 30 3.24 -0.54 -6.06
C PHE A 30 4.08 0.22 -7.08
N LYS A 31 5.38 -0.03 -7.20
CA LYS A 31 6.23 0.55 -8.27
C LYS A 31 5.73 0.22 -9.68
N GLN A 32 4.98 -0.86 -9.83
CA GLN A 32 4.44 -1.30 -11.13
C GLN A 32 3.03 -0.77 -11.41
N VAL A 33 2.35 -0.20 -10.42
CA VAL A 33 0.95 0.26 -10.55
C VAL A 33 0.89 1.61 -11.26
N ARG A 34 0.17 1.69 -12.37
CA ARG A 34 -0.04 2.94 -13.08
C ARG A 34 -0.72 3.99 -12.20
N GLY A 35 -0.17 5.20 -12.17
CA GLY A 35 -0.65 6.30 -11.34
C GLY A 35 0.12 6.45 -10.04
N VAL A 36 0.93 5.47 -9.64
CA VAL A 36 1.98 5.62 -8.63
C VAL A 36 3.14 6.37 -9.26
N LEU A 37 3.65 7.39 -8.58
CA LEU A 37 4.73 8.27 -9.02
C LEU A 37 6.05 7.91 -8.36
N SER A 38 6.01 7.55 -7.07
CA SER A 38 7.17 7.06 -6.33
C SER A 38 6.74 6.18 -5.17
N VAL A 39 7.61 5.24 -4.82
CA VAL A 39 7.50 4.39 -3.63
C VAL A 39 8.84 4.40 -2.92
N GLN A 40 8.83 4.63 -1.62
CA GLN A 40 10.02 4.62 -0.77
C GLN A 40 9.77 3.73 0.43
N SER A 41 10.60 2.70 0.60
CA SER A 41 10.57 1.84 1.78
C SER A 41 11.10 2.56 3.01
N GLY A 42 10.56 2.24 4.17
CA GLY A 42 10.96 2.85 5.43
C GLY A 42 10.12 2.35 6.62
N TYR A 43 10.22 3.06 7.70
CA TYR A 43 9.63 2.72 9.00
C TYR A 43 8.66 3.82 9.42
N VAL A 44 7.45 3.44 9.84
CA VAL A 44 6.37 4.39 10.13
C VAL A 44 5.89 4.32 11.58
N ASN A 45 5.57 5.47 12.15
CA ASN A 45 4.86 5.66 13.42
C ASN A 45 5.48 5.01 14.66
N GLY A 46 6.78 4.80 14.70
CA GLY A 46 7.49 4.43 15.91
C GLY A 46 7.74 5.60 16.85
N HIS A 47 8.51 5.35 17.92
CA HIS A 47 8.75 6.31 19.00
C HIS A 47 10.24 6.60 19.25
N THR A 48 11.16 5.88 18.60
CA THR A 48 12.59 6.14 18.68
C THR A 48 13.03 7.11 17.60
N ASN A 49 14.20 7.73 17.77
CA ASN A 49 14.77 8.64 16.78
C ASN A 49 15.73 7.89 15.87
N LYS A 50 15.51 7.99 14.54
CA LYS A 50 16.36 7.41 13.49
C LYS A 50 16.77 5.95 13.76
N PRO A 51 15.81 5.03 13.86
CA PRO A 51 16.12 3.62 14.09
C PRO A 51 16.88 3.02 12.91
N THR A 52 17.75 2.07 13.18
CA THR A 52 18.31 1.18 12.16
C THR A 52 17.35 0.00 11.91
N TYR A 53 17.57 -0.75 10.82
CA TYR A 53 16.81 -1.96 10.54
C TYR A 53 16.90 -2.97 11.69
N GLU A 54 18.09 -3.19 12.21
CA GLU A 54 18.35 -4.11 13.33
C GLU A 54 17.57 -3.73 14.59
N GLU A 55 17.39 -2.45 14.85
CA GLU A 55 16.57 -1.97 15.97
C GLU A 55 15.08 -2.17 15.70
N VAL A 56 14.62 -1.92 14.46
CA VAL A 56 13.21 -2.07 14.09
C VAL A 56 12.76 -3.52 14.22
N VAL A 57 13.56 -4.49 13.78
CA VAL A 57 13.19 -5.92 13.83
C VAL A 57 13.09 -6.47 15.25
N THR A 58 13.64 -5.80 16.26
CA THR A 58 13.42 -6.17 17.67
C THR A 58 11.97 -5.96 18.10
N GLY A 59 11.24 -5.08 17.42
CA GLY A 59 9.89 -4.65 17.79
C GLY A 59 9.85 -3.58 18.89
N GLU A 60 10.96 -3.26 19.54
CA GLU A 60 11.03 -2.32 20.68
C GLU A 60 10.91 -0.85 20.24
N THR A 61 11.22 -0.52 18.98
CA THR A 61 11.11 0.83 18.44
C THR A 61 9.67 1.29 18.17
N GLY A 62 8.72 0.33 18.13
CA GLY A 62 7.34 0.58 17.79
C GLY A 62 7.08 0.94 16.32
N TYR A 63 8.11 0.95 15.47
CA TYR A 63 7.94 1.19 14.03
C TYR A 63 7.33 -0.03 13.32
N ALA A 64 6.55 0.25 12.25
CA ALA A 64 6.20 -0.77 11.26
C ALA A 64 7.01 -0.56 9.99
N GLU A 65 7.38 -1.65 9.31
CA GLU A 65 7.83 -1.60 7.93
C GLU A 65 6.70 -1.08 7.05
N ALA A 66 7.00 -0.07 6.23
CA ALA A 66 6.00 0.58 5.41
C ALA A 66 6.60 1.16 4.14
N VAL A 67 5.72 1.52 3.22
CA VAL A 67 6.08 2.33 2.06
C VAL A 67 5.43 3.70 2.15
N LYS A 68 6.22 4.75 1.90
CA LYS A 68 5.72 6.07 1.54
C LYS A 68 5.39 6.05 0.06
N LEU A 69 4.14 6.25 -0.29
CA LEU A 69 3.63 6.15 -1.64
C LEU A 69 3.13 7.51 -2.11
N THR A 70 3.68 8.03 -3.21
CA THR A 70 3.20 9.24 -3.88
C THR A 70 2.46 8.83 -5.14
N TYR A 71 1.24 9.35 -5.37
CA TYR A 71 0.42 8.95 -6.50
C TYR A 71 -0.33 10.13 -7.13
N ASN A 72 -0.72 9.98 -8.40
CA ASN A 72 -1.57 10.92 -9.11
C ASN A 72 -3.06 10.52 -8.92
N PRO A 73 -3.87 11.30 -8.18
CA PRO A 73 -5.25 10.96 -7.85
C PRO A 73 -6.19 10.92 -9.08
N GLN A 74 -5.83 11.55 -10.19
CA GLN A 74 -6.59 11.45 -11.45
C GLN A 74 -6.37 10.12 -12.17
N GLN A 75 -5.21 9.49 -11.99
CA GLN A 75 -4.88 8.21 -12.61
C GLN A 75 -5.20 7.02 -11.69
N LEU A 76 -5.02 7.20 -10.40
CA LEU A 76 -5.22 6.19 -9.37
C LEU A 76 -5.97 6.83 -8.19
N SER A 77 -7.28 6.60 -8.10
CA SER A 77 -8.04 7.11 -6.95
C SER A 77 -7.60 6.41 -5.66
N PHE A 78 -7.65 7.12 -4.53
CA PHE A 78 -7.28 6.56 -3.22
C PHE A 78 -8.08 5.30 -2.88
N LYS A 79 -9.38 5.27 -3.19
CA LYS A 79 -10.21 4.06 -3.04
C LYS A 79 -9.67 2.87 -3.84
N LYS A 80 -9.21 3.08 -5.08
CA LYS A 80 -8.62 2.02 -5.90
C LYS A 80 -7.26 1.58 -5.35
N LEU A 81 -6.45 2.54 -4.89
CA LEU A 81 -5.17 2.27 -4.23
C LEU A 81 -5.36 1.37 -3.01
N LEU A 82 -6.32 1.68 -2.13
CA LEU A 82 -6.65 0.84 -0.97
C LEU A 82 -7.12 -0.57 -1.37
N ALA A 83 -7.95 -0.68 -2.43
CA ALA A 83 -8.37 -1.98 -2.92
C ALA A 83 -7.20 -2.83 -3.44
N LEU A 84 -6.19 -2.20 -4.03
CA LEU A 84 -4.95 -2.86 -4.44
C LEU A 84 -4.12 -3.26 -3.22
N PHE A 85 -3.98 -2.38 -2.24
CA PHE A 85 -3.30 -2.68 -0.99
C PHE A 85 -3.90 -3.89 -0.26
N PHE A 86 -5.22 -3.95 -0.14
CA PHE A 86 -5.89 -5.10 0.47
C PHE A 86 -5.71 -6.42 -0.28
N SER A 87 -5.33 -6.38 -1.55
CA SER A 87 -4.99 -7.60 -2.30
C SER A 87 -3.58 -8.11 -2.05
N THR A 88 -2.75 -7.35 -1.34
CA THR A 88 -1.36 -7.69 -1.02
C THR A 88 -1.16 -8.18 0.41
N ILE A 89 -2.22 -8.19 1.23
CA ILE A 89 -2.14 -8.55 2.65
C ILE A 89 -3.23 -9.56 3.05
N ASP A 90 -2.98 -10.29 4.13
CA ASP A 90 -4.02 -10.89 4.95
C ASP A 90 -4.44 -9.88 6.03
N PRO A 91 -5.65 -9.28 5.93
CA PRO A 91 -6.07 -8.24 6.88
C PRO A 91 -6.45 -8.78 8.26
N THR A 92 -6.52 -10.10 8.46
CA THR A 92 -6.86 -10.77 9.72
C THR A 92 -5.64 -11.25 10.50
N SER A 93 -4.45 -11.22 9.87
CA SER A 93 -3.21 -11.70 10.47
C SER A 93 -2.53 -10.62 11.30
N LEU A 94 -2.55 -10.81 12.62
CA LEU A 94 -1.96 -9.85 13.57
C LEU A 94 -0.43 -10.00 13.61
N ASN A 95 0.28 -8.90 13.36
CA ASN A 95 1.75 -8.85 13.42
C ASN A 95 2.46 -9.92 12.57
N GLN A 96 1.83 -10.35 11.49
CA GLN A 96 2.35 -11.38 10.61
C GLN A 96 1.80 -11.25 9.20
N GLN A 97 2.65 -11.47 8.19
CA GLN A 97 2.25 -11.65 6.80
C GLN A 97 3.06 -12.80 6.20
N GLY A 98 2.37 -13.89 5.82
CA GLY A 98 3.04 -15.11 5.38
C GLY A 98 3.96 -15.67 6.47
N THR A 99 5.23 -15.85 6.14
CA THR A 99 6.29 -16.32 7.05
C THR A 99 6.92 -15.22 7.90
N ASP A 100 6.66 -13.95 7.57
CA ASP A 100 7.24 -12.79 8.27
C ASP A 100 6.45 -12.52 9.55
N VAL A 101 7.06 -12.73 10.72
CA VAL A 101 6.45 -12.60 12.04
C VAL A 101 7.15 -11.52 12.86
N GLY A 102 6.38 -10.60 13.44
CA GLY A 102 6.87 -9.52 14.30
C GLY A 102 5.97 -8.29 14.23
N THR A 103 6.00 -7.46 15.28
CA THR A 103 5.18 -6.24 15.35
C THR A 103 5.49 -5.23 14.24
N HIS A 104 6.71 -5.26 13.71
CA HIS A 104 7.14 -4.45 12.57
C HIS A 104 6.52 -4.90 11.24
N TYR A 105 5.97 -6.11 11.15
CA TYR A 105 5.22 -6.62 9.99
C TYR A 105 3.70 -6.45 10.11
N ARG A 106 3.22 -5.68 11.10
CA ARG A 106 1.79 -5.36 11.22
C ARG A 106 1.28 -4.59 10.01
N THR A 107 -0.02 -4.70 9.77
CA THR A 107 -0.66 -4.00 8.65
C THR A 107 -1.29 -2.69 9.09
N GLY A 108 -1.20 -1.65 8.25
CA GLY A 108 -1.74 -0.35 8.60
C GLY A 108 -1.84 0.64 7.43
N ILE A 109 -2.76 1.59 7.60
CA ILE A 109 -2.98 2.75 6.74
C ILE A 109 -2.75 3.99 7.59
N TYR A 110 -1.71 4.78 7.27
CA TYR A 110 -1.36 5.98 8.02
C TYR A 110 -1.66 7.20 7.16
N TYR A 111 -2.84 7.80 7.42
CA TYR A 111 -3.40 8.87 6.63
C TYR A 111 -2.78 10.24 6.97
N VAL A 112 -2.69 11.13 5.98
CA VAL A 112 -2.12 12.47 6.12
C VAL A 112 -3.18 13.58 6.16
N ASN A 113 -4.45 13.26 5.89
CA ASN A 113 -5.55 14.21 5.94
C ASN A 113 -6.89 13.51 6.24
N GLU A 114 -7.89 14.33 6.56
CA GLU A 114 -9.22 13.87 6.97
C GLU A 114 -9.96 13.10 5.84
N GLN A 115 -9.79 13.51 4.58
CA GLN A 115 -10.44 12.83 3.45
C GLN A 115 -9.90 11.41 3.27
N GLN A 116 -8.59 11.21 3.48
CA GLN A 116 -7.99 9.87 3.48
C GLN A 116 -8.51 9.04 4.65
N ARG A 117 -8.62 9.63 5.87
CA ARG A 117 -9.17 8.93 7.04
C ARG A 117 -10.56 8.38 6.75
N ILE A 118 -11.50 9.24 6.33
CA ILE A 118 -12.88 8.86 6.04
C ILE A 118 -12.95 7.76 4.98
N THR A 119 -12.14 7.87 3.92
CA THR A 119 -12.11 6.89 2.82
C THR A 119 -11.53 5.56 3.29
N ALA A 120 -10.47 5.57 4.10
CA ALA A 120 -9.83 4.38 4.64
C ALA A 120 -10.75 3.63 5.60
N GLU A 121 -11.36 4.31 6.56
CA GLU A 121 -12.31 3.71 7.49
C GLU A 121 -13.51 3.08 6.78
N HIS A 122 -14.04 3.76 5.73
CA HIS A 122 -15.12 3.21 4.92
C HIS A 122 -14.68 1.96 4.15
N ALA A 123 -13.46 1.96 3.61
CA ALA A 123 -12.90 0.82 2.90
C ALA A 123 -12.68 -0.37 3.84
N LEU A 124 -12.18 -0.13 5.07
CA LEU A 124 -11.97 -1.16 6.09
C LEU A 124 -13.30 -1.76 6.57
N ARG A 125 -14.34 -0.96 6.79
CA ARG A 125 -15.68 -1.49 7.10
C ARG A 125 -16.22 -2.42 6.00
N LYS A 126 -16.01 -2.06 4.73
CA LYS A 126 -16.39 -2.92 3.59
C LYS A 126 -15.54 -4.19 3.50
N LEU A 127 -14.26 -4.08 3.84
CA LEU A 127 -13.35 -5.22 3.89
C LEU A 127 -13.79 -6.19 4.97
N ALA A 128 -14.03 -5.70 6.19
CA ALA A 128 -14.46 -6.50 7.35
C ALA A 128 -15.72 -7.33 7.08
N ALA A 129 -16.66 -6.80 6.28
CA ALA A 129 -17.88 -7.53 5.90
C ALA A 129 -17.62 -8.78 5.03
N ARG A 130 -16.39 -9.03 4.58
CA ARG A 130 -16.00 -10.19 3.77
C ARG A 130 -15.32 -11.29 4.57
N TYR A 131 -15.00 -11.02 5.83
CA TYR A 131 -14.27 -11.92 6.70
C TYR A 131 -15.13 -12.31 7.90
N THR A 132 -14.99 -13.52 8.37
CA THR A 132 -15.60 -14.00 9.62
C THR A 132 -14.75 -13.63 10.84
N GLN A 133 -13.45 -13.48 10.63
CA GLN A 133 -12.50 -13.03 11.65
C GLN A 133 -12.40 -11.50 11.66
N PRO A 134 -12.14 -10.89 12.82
CA PRO A 134 -11.84 -9.46 12.88
C PRO A 134 -10.66 -9.08 12.01
N ILE A 135 -10.76 -7.98 11.28
CA ILE A 135 -9.59 -7.41 10.61
C ILE A 135 -8.75 -6.61 11.61
N VAL A 136 -7.44 -6.66 11.45
CA VAL A 136 -6.45 -6.06 12.37
C VAL A 136 -5.63 -4.94 11.73
N VAL A 137 -6.05 -4.47 10.56
CA VAL A 137 -5.39 -3.37 9.85
C VAL A 137 -5.56 -2.07 10.62
N GLU A 138 -4.45 -1.46 11.05
CA GLU A 138 -4.47 -0.16 11.70
C GLU A 138 -4.96 0.94 10.74
N CYS A 139 -5.66 1.95 11.27
CA CYS A 139 -6.04 3.15 10.53
C CYS A 139 -5.79 4.36 11.41
N GLU A 140 -4.60 4.93 11.30
CA GLU A 140 -4.12 5.96 12.22
C GLU A 140 -3.58 7.19 11.48
N PRO A 141 -3.49 8.36 12.16
CA PRO A 141 -2.81 9.50 11.60
C PRO A 141 -1.32 9.20 11.41
N PHE A 142 -0.78 9.65 10.30
CA PHE A 142 0.65 9.68 10.08
C PHE A 142 1.33 10.61 11.11
N ARG A 143 2.42 10.15 11.74
CA ARG A 143 3.20 10.92 12.71
C ARG A 143 4.65 11.12 12.27
N VAL A 144 5.32 10.02 11.89
CA VAL A 144 6.73 10.02 11.53
C VAL A 144 7.04 8.91 10.53
N PHE A 145 7.98 9.18 9.63
CA PHE A 145 8.53 8.20 8.71
C PHE A 145 10.05 8.35 8.66
N GLN A 146 10.74 7.23 8.80
CA GLN A 146 12.19 7.13 8.64
C GLN A 146 12.46 6.31 7.37
N PRO A 147 13.14 6.86 6.36
CA PRO A 147 13.56 6.07 5.21
C PRO A 147 14.39 4.87 5.64
N ALA A 148 14.17 3.73 5.01
CA ALA A 148 15.02 2.56 5.19
C ALA A 148 16.38 2.78 4.51
N GLU A 149 17.34 1.95 4.86
CA GLU A 149 18.69 1.96 4.30
C GLU A 149 18.64 1.66 2.78
N ASP A 150 19.54 2.26 2.01
CA ASP A 150 19.53 2.20 0.54
C ASP A 150 19.55 0.78 -0.04
N TRP A 151 20.12 -0.18 0.68
CA TRP A 151 20.18 -1.57 0.22
C TRP A 151 18.82 -2.26 0.16
N HIS A 152 17.80 -1.76 0.89
CA HIS A 152 16.43 -2.24 0.82
C HIS A 152 15.71 -1.83 -0.48
N THR A 153 16.17 -0.77 -1.13
CA THR A 153 15.51 -0.25 -2.35
C THR A 153 15.60 -1.25 -3.48
N ASP A 154 14.45 -1.55 -4.11
CA ASP A 154 14.33 -2.50 -5.22
C ASP A 154 14.81 -3.92 -4.89
N TYR A 155 14.69 -4.33 -3.62
CA TYR A 155 15.27 -5.58 -3.14
C TYR A 155 14.76 -6.79 -3.92
N LEU A 156 13.45 -6.96 -4.11
CA LEU A 156 12.91 -8.08 -4.89
C LEU A 156 13.23 -8.01 -6.39
N ALA A 157 13.50 -6.82 -6.93
CA ALA A 157 13.96 -6.70 -8.32
C ALA A 157 15.43 -7.16 -8.47
N LYS A 158 16.25 -6.93 -7.44
CA LYS A 158 17.65 -7.36 -7.38
C LYS A 158 17.77 -8.85 -7.04
N PHE A 159 16.88 -9.37 -6.20
CA PHE A 159 16.91 -10.73 -5.66
C PHE A 159 15.54 -11.42 -5.83
N PRO A 160 15.16 -11.80 -7.07
CA PRO A 160 13.81 -12.31 -7.37
C PRO A 160 13.50 -13.70 -6.80
N SER A 161 14.49 -14.39 -6.24
CA SER A 161 14.31 -15.70 -5.58
C SER A 161 14.03 -15.62 -4.08
N VAL A 162 14.02 -14.40 -3.51
CA VAL A 162 13.67 -14.20 -2.10
C VAL A 162 12.18 -14.40 -1.92
N ASP A 163 11.82 -15.11 -0.85
CA ASP A 163 10.42 -15.30 -0.47
C ASP A 163 9.71 -13.97 -0.23
N CYS A 164 8.45 -13.93 -0.65
CA CYS A 164 7.57 -12.77 -0.48
C CYS A 164 6.19 -13.27 -0.06
N HIS A 165 5.61 -12.65 0.96
CA HIS A 165 4.26 -12.96 1.42
C HIS A 165 3.17 -12.64 0.38
N ILE A 166 3.46 -11.76 -0.58
CA ILE A 166 2.53 -11.45 -1.67
C ILE A 166 2.61 -12.55 -2.72
N ALA A 167 1.47 -13.17 -3.02
CA ALA A 167 1.40 -14.25 -3.99
C ALA A 167 1.98 -13.84 -5.36
N PRO A 168 2.76 -14.73 -6.03
CA PRO A 168 3.42 -14.41 -7.29
C PRO A 168 2.47 -13.90 -8.38
N GLU A 169 1.26 -14.43 -8.46
CA GLU A 169 0.23 -13.98 -9.41
C GLU A 169 -0.29 -12.57 -9.10
N VAL A 170 -0.32 -12.15 -7.84
CA VAL A 170 -0.66 -10.78 -7.45
C VAL A 170 0.43 -9.82 -7.90
N LEU A 171 1.70 -10.17 -7.65
CA LEU A 171 2.85 -9.38 -8.11
C LEU A 171 2.89 -9.28 -9.64
N ALA A 172 2.69 -10.38 -10.36
CA ALA A 172 2.68 -10.42 -11.83
C ALA A 172 1.57 -9.54 -12.44
N ASN A 173 0.44 -9.40 -11.74
CA ASN A 173 -0.70 -8.61 -12.20
C ASN A 173 -0.62 -7.11 -11.83
N ALA A 174 0.37 -6.67 -11.07
CA ALA A 174 0.50 -5.29 -10.61
C ALA A 174 0.44 -4.26 -11.77
N ARG A 175 1.11 -4.52 -12.88
CA ARG A 175 1.15 -3.64 -14.07
C ARG A 175 -0.21 -3.42 -14.71
N ILE A 176 -1.11 -4.41 -14.66
CA ILE A 176 -2.45 -4.35 -15.25
C ILE A 176 -3.55 -4.05 -14.23
N ALA A 177 -3.19 -3.95 -12.97
CA ALA A 177 -4.14 -3.74 -11.87
C ALA A 177 -4.88 -2.39 -11.94
N ASN A 178 -4.28 -1.39 -12.59
CA ASN A 178 -4.89 -0.09 -12.87
C ASN A 178 -4.75 0.29 -14.35
N PRO A 179 -5.50 -0.36 -15.28
CA PRO A 179 -5.36 -0.14 -16.71
C PRO A 179 -5.80 1.26 -17.14
N ILE A 180 -5.32 1.73 -18.29
CA ILE A 180 -5.83 2.94 -18.94
C ILE A 180 -7.29 2.68 -19.33
N LYS A 181 -8.19 3.57 -18.91
CA LYS A 181 -9.57 3.58 -19.42
C LYS A 181 -9.53 4.14 -20.85
N LEU A 182 -9.38 3.27 -21.84
CA LEU A 182 -9.62 3.65 -23.22
C LEU A 182 -11.14 3.91 -23.34
N GLY A 183 -11.52 5.14 -23.75
CA GLY A 183 -12.92 5.49 -24.00
C GLY A 183 -13.52 4.54 -25.05
N GLY A 184 -14.35 3.61 -24.61
CA GLY A 184 -14.99 2.60 -25.44
C GLY A 184 -15.46 1.42 -24.58
N ASN A 185 -16.72 1.03 -24.77
CA ASN A 185 -17.46 -0.01 -24.07
C ASN A 185 -16.75 -1.39 -24.03
N ARG A 186 -15.67 -1.55 -23.25
CA ARG A 186 -15.11 -2.87 -22.92
C ARG A 186 -15.50 -3.19 -21.49
N ARG A 187 -16.22 -4.31 -21.32
CA ARG A 187 -16.62 -4.86 -20.01
C ARG A 187 -15.38 -4.99 -19.12
N PRO A 188 -15.43 -4.52 -17.86
CA PRO A 188 -14.31 -4.71 -16.93
C PRO A 188 -14.04 -6.21 -16.75
N LEU A 189 -12.76 -6.58 -16.74
CA LEU A 189 -12.31 -7.92 -16.38
C LEU A 189 -12.73 -8.21 -14.92
N LYS A 190 -13.91 -8.80 -14.76
CA LYS A 190 -14.52 -9.16 -13.46
C LYS A 190 -13.75 -10.27 -12.71
N LYS A 191 -12.72 -10.86 -13.29
CA LYS A 191 -12.07 -12.07 -12.75
C LYS A 191 -10.85 -11.85 -11.84
N LEU A 192 -10.27 -10.65 -11.76
CA LEU A 192 -9.02 -10.42 -11.00
C LEU A 192 -9.20 -10.26 -9.49
N TYR A 193 -10.43 -10.13 -8.99
CA TYR A 193 -10.71 -9.90 -7.58
C TYR A 193 -11.31 -11.10 -6.84
N GLN A 194 -11.48 -12.25 -7.52
CA GLN A 194 -12.08 -13.43 -6.91
C GLN A 194 -11.08 -14.44 -6.30
N PHE A 195 -9.78 -14.26 -6.51
CA PHE A 195 -8.77 -15.22 -6.04
C PHE A 195 -8.28 -15.03 -4.60
N ALA A 196 -8.63 -13.93 -3.94
CA ALA A 196 -8.25 -13.69 -2.52
C ALA A 196 -9.26 -14.24 -1.51
N ILE A 197 -10.19 -15.13 -1.90
CA ILE A 197 -11.30 -15.56 -1.03
C ILE A 197 -11.32 -17.08 -0.75
N HIS A 198 -10.39 -17.86 -1.32
CA HIS A 198 -10.36 -19.30 -1.06
C HIS A 198 -8.94 -19.76 -0.73
N ASN A 199 -8.59 -19.67 0.54
CA ASN A 199 -7.83 -20.65 1.32
C ASN A 199 -8.03 -20.36 2.79
#